data_82451fff87f8d40629ff4612bb9418ba
#
_entry.id   82451fff87f8d40629ff4612bb9418ba
#
_cell.length_a   1.000
_cell.length_b   1.000
_cell.length_c   1.000
_cell.angle_alpha   90.00
_cell.angle_beta   90.00
_cell.angle_gamma   90.00
#
_symmetry.space_group_name_H-M   'P 1'
#
loop_
_entity.id
_entity.type
_entity.pdbx_description
1 polymer ?
#
loop_
_entity_poly.entity_id
_entity_poly.type
_entity_poly.pdbx_seq_one_letter_code
_entity_poly.pdbx_strand_id
1 'polypeptide(L)'
;MLIIEVNNSGSSCRLREFGEKIKRLRLAKKISRSEFCGDESELSIRQLIRIENGESRPTLTKLKYIAERLGVEDYKLMPSYLELDKEYLELKYFLMRTPTYEDETIAQKKESVLIRFLKSIMIGYLRKKDLSSQIIHIWH
;
A
#
# COMPACT_ATOMS: atom_id res chain seq x y z
N MET A 1 -30.59 3.77 -19.28
CA MET A 1 -29.79 2.91 -18.41
C MET A 1 -28.33 3.06 -18.84
N LEU A 2 -27.61 3.96 -18.21
CA LEU A 2 -26.18 4.19 -18.49
C LEU A 2 -25.37 3.18 -17.70
N ILE A 3 -24.82 2.17 -18.38
CA ILE A 3 -23.83 1.27 -17.82
C ILE A 3 -22.55 2.09 -17.70
N ILE A 4 -22.18 2.47 -16.49
CA ILE A 4 -20.86 3.00 -16.20
C ILE A 4 -19.91 1.81 -16.33
N GLU A 5 -19.27 1.68 -17.49
CA GLU A 5 -18.09 0.83 -17.62
C GLU A 5 -17.01 1.41 -16.70
N VAL A 6 -16.89 0.81 -15.52
CA VAL A 6 -15.76 1.04 -14.63
C VAL A 6 -14.54 0.52 -15.39
N ASN A 7 -13.75 1.42 -15.95
CA ASN A 7 -12.51 1.11 -16.64
C ASN A 7 -11.59 0.32 -15.71
N ASN A 8 -11.63 -1.01 -15.86
CA ASN A 8 -10.82 -1.96 -15.11
C ASN A 8 -9.34 -1.98 -15.58
N SER A 9 -8.97 -1.08 -16.50
CA SER A 9 -7.62 -0.98 -17.06
C SER A 9 -6.57 -0.50 -16.04
N GLY A 10 -6.97 0.32 -15.07
CA GLY A 10 -6.05 0.83 -14.03
C GLY A 10 -5.58 -0.23 -13.04
N SER A 11 -6.43 -1.19 -12.67
CA SER A 11 -6.05 -2.23 -11.71
C SER A 11 -5.12 -3.29 -12.31
N SER A 12 -5.28 -3.60 -13.59
CA SER A 12 -4.40 -4.54 -14.31
C SER A 12 -2.98 -3.99 -14.48
N CYS A 13 -2.85 -2.71 -14.81
CA CYS A 13 -1.55 -2.03 -14.93
C CYS A 13 -0.79 -2.04 -13.59
N ARG A 14 -1.46 -1.73 -12.50
CA ARG A 14 -0.86 -1.69 -11.16
C ARG A 14 -0.45 -3.07 -10.63
N LEU A 15 -1.23 -4.10 -10.93
CA LEU A 15 -0.85 -5.48 -10.60
C LEU A 15 0.43 -5.91 -11.33
N ARG A 16 0.56 -5.50 -12.58
CA ARG A 16 1.76 -5.75 -13.39
C ARG A 16 2.98 -5.04 -12.80
N GLU A 17 2.86 -3.75 -12.50
CA GLU A 17 3.94 -2.97 -11.86
C GLU A 17 4.36 -3.58 -10.51
N PHE A 18 3.40 -4.02 -9.71
CA PHE A 18 3.65 -4.71 -8.45
C PHE A 18 4.41 -6.01 -8.67
N GLY A 19 3.98 -6.85 -9.63
CA GLY A 19 4.64 -8.11 -9.96
C GLY A 19 6.07 -7.90 -10.47
N GLU A 20 6.28 -6.94 -11.36
CA GLU A 20 7.60 -6.55 -11.86
C GLU A 20 8.52 -6.05 -10.76
N LYS A 21 8.00 -5.31 -9.78
CA LYS A 21 8.75 -4.85 -8.61
C LYS A 21 9.24 -6.04 -7.78
N ILE A 22 8.36 -7.01 -7.48
CA ILE A 22 8.74 -8.23 -6.74
C ILE A 22 9.83 -9.01 -7.50
N LYS A 23 9.62 -9.25 -8.79
CA LYS A 23 10.57 -9.95 -9.65
C LYS A 23 11.93 -9.26 -9.64
N ARG A 24 11.98 -7.95 -9.80
CA ARG A 24 13.20 -7.14 -9.79
C ARG A 24 13.93 -7.24 -8.45
N LEU A 25 13.22 -7.12 -7.32
CA LEU A 25 13.81 -7.24 -5.99
C LEU A 25 14.38 -8.63 -5.74
N ARG A 26 13.66 -9.69 -6.15
CA ARG A 26 14.15 -11.06 -6.04
C ARG A 26 15.43 -11.28 -6.86
N LEU A 27 15.45 -10.84 -8.11
CA LEU A 27 16.61 -10.94 -8.99
C LEU A 27 17.81 -10.13 -8.48
N ALA A 28 17.58 -8.95 -7.91
CA ALA A 28 18.63 -8.14 -7.29
C ALA A 28 19.30 -8.87 -6.13
N LYS A 29 18.56 -9.71 -5.42
CA LYS A 29 19.10 -10.58 -4.36
C LYS A 29 19.68 -11.90 -4.88
N LYS A 30 19.61 -12.15 -6.19
CA LYS A 30 20.05 -13.39 -6.85
C LYS A 30 19.37 -14.66 -6.31
N ILE A 31 18.13 -14.54 -5.82
CA ILE A 31 17.35 -15.66 -5.28
C ILE A 31 16.55 -16.30 -6.42
N SER A 32 16.66 -17.62 -6.60
CA SER A 32 15.83 -18.39 -7.53
C SER A 32 14.37 -18.48 -7.03
N ARG A 33 13.42 -18.82 -7.91
CA ARG A 33 12.02 -18.98 -7.48
C ARG A 33 11.83 -20.13 -6.51
N SER A 34 12.53 -21.24 -6.73
CA SER A 34 12.50 -22.40 -5.83
C SER A 34 13.06 -22.07 -4.44
N GLU A 35 14.17 -21.36 -4.39
CA GLU A 35 14.76 -20.89 -3.15
C GLU A 35 13.88 -19.86 -2.45
N PHE A 36 13.20 -18.99 -3.20
CA PHE A 36 12.27 -17.98 -2.66
C PHE A 36 11.05 -18.63 -2.02
N CYS A 37 10.47 -19.65 -2.64
CA CYS A 37 9.30 -20.36 -2.14
C CYS A 37 9.63 -21.43 -1.08
N GLY A 38 10.88 -21.88 -1.01
CA GLY A 38 11.30 -22.89 -0.05
C GLY A 38 10.53 -24.20 -0.21
N ASP A 39 9.84 -24.62 0.83
CA ASP A 39 9.01 -25.85 0.85
C ASP A 39 7.60 -25.66 0.24
N GLU A 40 7.32 -24.52 -0.35
CA GLU A 40 6.03 -24.16 -0.96
C GLU A 40 4.82 -24.18 0.00
N SER A 41 5.03 -24.23 1.31
CA SER A 41 3.94 -24.23 2.30
C SER A 41 3.15 -22.93 2.31
N GLU A 42 3.85 -21.80 2.24
CA GLU A 42 3.24 -20.46 2.26
C GLU A 42 2.94 -19.91 0.86
N LEU A 43 3.83 -20.19 -0.10
CA LEU A 43 3.75 -19.67 -1.46
C LEU A 43 4.33 -20.68 -2.46
N SER A 44 3.50 -21.21 -3.36
CA SER A 44 3.98 -22.11 -4.41
C SER A 44 4.71 -21.34 -5.53
N ILE A 45 5.64 -22.01 -6.20
CA ILE A 45 6.39 -21.46 -7.35
C ILE A 45 5.41 -20.97 -8.44
N ARG A 46 4.35 -21.75 -8.70
CA ARG A 46 3.32 -21.39 -9.69
C ARG A 46 2.58 -20.12 -9.32
N GLN A 47 2.26 -19.95 -8.03
CA GLN A 47 1.63 -18.71 -7.55
C GLN A 47 2.58 -17.51 -7.64
N LEU A 48 3.85 -17.70 -7.29
CA LEU A 48 4.87 -16.64 -7.44
C LEU A 48 4.98 -16.17 -8.88
N ILE A 49 5.02 -17.09 -9.84
CA ILE A 49 5.08 -16.76 -11.27
C ILE A 49 3.87 -15.90 -11.67
N ARG A 50 2.66 -16.29 -11.27
CA ARG A 50 1.43 -15.54 -11.57
C ARG A 50 1.41 -14.16 -10.94
N ILE A 51 1.96 -14.03 -9.72
CA ILE A 51 2.10 -12.73 -9.04
C ILE A 51 3.12 -11.86 -9.77
N GLU A 52 4.30 -12.40 -10.11
CA GLU A 52 5.35 -11.68 -10.84
C GLU A 52 4.89 -11.21 -12.23
N ASN A 53 3.99 -11.94 -12.87
CA ASN A 53 3.41 -11.58 -14.17
C ASN A 53 2.22 -10.60 -14.04
N GLY A 54 1.77 -10.30 -12.83
CA GLY A 54 0.60 -9.45 -12.59
C GLY A 54 -0.73 -10.11 -12.90
N GLU A 55 -0.76 -11.46 -12.98
CA GLU A 55 -1.97 -12.24 -13.27
C GLU A 55 -2.80 -12.54 -12.00
N SER A 56 -2.17 -12.51 -10.86
CA SER A 56 -2.79 -12.87 -9.58
C SER A 56 -2.42 -11.90 -8.48
N ARG A 57 -3.42 -11.56 -7.69
CA ARG A 57 -3.27 -10.72 -6.51
C ARG A 57 -2.92 -11.61 -5.31
N PRO A 58 -1.80 -11.37 -4.60
CA PRO A 58 -1.49 -12.12 -3.39
C PRO A 58 -2.44 -11.76 -2.25
N THR A 59 -2.73 -12.72 -1.37
CA THR A 59 -3.38 -12.45 -0.10
C THR A 59 -2.44 -11.69 0.84
N LEU A 60 -2.98 -11.09 1.90
CA LEU A 60 -2.17 -10.36 2.87
C LEU A 60 -1.09 -11.24 3.53
N THR A 61 -1.43 -12.50 3.83
CA THR A 61 -0.49 -13.48 4.39
C THR A 61 0.68 -13.75 3.42
N LYS A 62 0.38 -13.96 2.14
CA LYS A 62 1.39 -14.15 1.10
C LYS A 62 2.22 -12.90 0.86
N LEU A 63 1.61 -11.71 0.96
CA LEU A 63 2.31 -10.45 0.85
C LEU A 63 3.35 -10.28 1.97
N LYS A 64 2.98 -10.64 3.21
CA LYS A 64 3.91 -10.63 4.35
C LYS A 64 5.07 -11.59 4.13
N TYR A 65 4.80 -12.81 3.70
CA TYR A 65 5.83 -13.79 3.38
C TYR A 65 6.79 -13.28 2.29
N ILE A 66 6.25 -12.72 1.20
CA ILE A 66 7.05 -12.11 0.12
C ILE A 66 7.94 -10.99 0.67
N ALA A 67 7.39 -10.11 1.52
CA ALA A 67 8.12 -9.01 2.12
C ALA A 67 9.27 -9.49 3.02
N GLU A 68 9.02 -10.49 3.85
CA GLU A 68 10.04 -11.14 4.69
C GLU A 68 11.17 -11.74 3.85
N ARG A 69 10.85 -12.50 2.81
CA ARG A 69 11.85 -13.11 1.92
C ARG A 69 12.67 -12.08 1.15
N LEU A 70 12.05 -10.95 0.80
CA LEU A 70 12.74 -9.82 0.17
C LEU A 70 13.51 -8.96 1.19
N GLY A 71 13.30 -9.15 2.50
CA GLY A 71 13.89 -8.31 3.54
C GLY A 71 13.45 -6.85 3.46
N VAL A 72 12.23 -6.62 2.98
CA VAL A 72 11.60 -5.30 2.93
C VAL A 72 10.39 -5.28 3.86
N GLU A 73 10.07 -4.12 4.39
CA GLU A 73 8.86 -3.98 5.19
C GLU A 73 7.61 -4.13 4.29
N ASP A 74 6.63 -4.88 4.77
CA ASP A 74 5.40 -5.21 4.03
C ASP A 74 4.67 -3.96 3.50
N TYR A 75 4.62 -2.88 4.30
CA TYR A 75 3.98 -1.64 3.88
C TYR A 75 4.66 -0.96 2.68
N LYS A 76 5.95 -1.20 2.44
CA LYS A 76 6.66 -0.67 1.26
C LYS A 76 6.20 -1.32 -0.05
N LEU A 77 5.60 -2.51 0.04
CA LEU A 77 4.96 -3.18 -1.09
C LEU A 77 3.49 -2.75 -1.26
N MET A 78 2.81 -2.43 -0.16
CA MET A 78 1.38 -2.10 -0.15
C MET A 78 0.96 -0.95 -1.08
N PRO A 79 1.68 0.18 -1.22
CA PRO A 79 1.23 1.28 -2.06
C PRO A 79 0.97 0.90 -3.51
N SER A 80 1.82 0.00 -4.05
CA SER A 80 1.66 -0.49 -5.42
C SER A 80 0.51 -1.51 -5.54
N TYR A 81 0.13 -2.13 -4.42
CA TYR A 81 -0.86 -3.19 -4.39
C TYR A 81 -2.28 -2.69 -4.08
N LEU A 82 -2.42 -1.79 -3.11
CA LEU A 82 -3.73 -1.34 -2.60
C LEU A 82 -4.14 0.05 -3.09
N GLU A 83 -3.37 0.68 -3.94
CA GLU A 83 -3.63 2.06 -4.40
C GLU A 83 -3.67 3.10 -3.27
N LEU A 84 -3.12 2.73 -2.12
CA LEU A 84 -3.05 3.63 -0.99
C LEU A 84 -1.89 4.59 -1.17
N ASP A 85 -2.13 5.83 -0.78
CA ASP A 85 -1.09 6.85 -0.75
C ASP A 85 0.03 6.41 0.20
N LYS A 86 1.29 6.59 -0.26
CA LYS A 86 2.48 6.29 0.52
C LYS A 86 2.48 7.05 1.85
N GLU A 87 2.08 8.30 1.84
CA GLU A 87 1.93 9.14 3.03
C GLU A 87 0.95 8.53 4.04
N TYR A 88 -0.18 8.01 3.56
CA TYR A 88 -1.16 7.33 4.40
C TYR A 88 -0.58 6.10 5.09
N LEU A 89 0.16 5.29 4.36
CA LEU A 89 0.75 4.08 4.91
C LEU A 89 1.85 4.38 5.93
N GLU A 90 2.74 5.31 5.62
CA GLU A 90 3.78 5.76 6.57
C GLU A 90 3.15 6.29 7.85
N LEU A 91 2.07 7.06 7.73
CA LEU A 91 1.33 7.59 8.85
C LEU A 91 0.66 6.50 9.68
N LYS A 92 -0.03 5.58 9.01
CA LYS A 92 -0.67 4.43 9.66
C LYS A 92 0.34 3.61 10.46
N TYR A 93 1.49 3.31 9.86
CA TYR A 93 2.55 2.56 10.54
C TYR A 93 3.18 3.34 11.69
N PHE A 94 3.38 4.64 11.53
CA PHE A 94 3.84 5.48 12.62
C PHE A 94 2.88 5.42 13.82
N LEU A 95 1.58 5.56 13.58
CA LEU A 95 0.56 5.49 14.62
C LEU A 95 0.50 4.12 15.31
N MET A 96 0.69 3.05 14.55
CA MET A 96 0.62 1.68 15.09
C MET A 96 1.88 1.25 15.84
N ARG A 97 3.06 1.68 15.39
CA ARG A 97 4.35 1.25 15.95
C ARG A 97 4.83 2.11 17.12
N THR A 98 4.30 3.31 17.28
CA THR A 98 4.71 4.22 18.34
C THR A 98 3.78 4.04 19.54
N PRO A 99 4.16 3.32 20.61
CA PRO A 99 3.34 3.21 21.81
C PRO A 99 3.20 4.58 22.47
N THR A 100 2.02 4.84 23.03
CA THR A 100 1.70 6.09 23.73
C THR A 100 1.90 5.95 25.25
N TYR A 101 2.87 5.16 25.69
CA TYR A 101 3.11 5.01 27.11
C TYR A 101 3.52 6.34 27.74
N GLU A 102 2.60 6.99 28.42
CA GLU A 102 2.79 8.14 29.33
C GLU A 102 3.66 9.31 28.81
N ASP A 103 4.02 9.31 27.52
CA ASP A 103 4.81 10.37 26.91
C ASP A 103 3.88 11.34 26.17
N GLU A 104 3.63 12.47 26.82
CA GLU A 104 2.77 13.52 26.30
C GLU A 104 3.27 14.10 24.97
N THR A 105 4.59 14.09 24.74
CA THR A 105 5.19 14.58 23.48
C THR A 105 4.86 13.66 22.30
N ILE A 106 4.84 12.35 22.52
CA ILE A 106 4.44 11.36 21.51
C ILE A 106 2.93 11.46 21.24
N ALA A 107 2.12 11.66 22.27
CA ALA A 107 0.69 11.82 22.14
C ALA A 107 0.34 13.06 21.30
N GLN A 108 0.94 14.22 21.59
CA GLN A 108 0.77 15.45 20.82
C GLN A 108 1.25 15.30 19.35
N LYS A 109 2.35 14.60 19.13
CA LYS A 109 2.87 14.33 17.80
C LYS A 109 1.92 13.43 17.00
N LYS A 110 1.34 12.41 17.62
CA LYS A 110 0.31 11.56 17.00
C LYS A 110 -0.95 12.34 16.67
N GLU A 111 -1.41 13.20 17.55
CA GLU A 111 -2.57 14.04 17.32
C GLU A 111 -2.36 15.01 16.15
N SER A 112 -1.20 15.69 16.10
CA SER A 112 -0.88 16.61 15.01
C SER A 112 -0.80 15.91 13.65
N VAL A 113 -0.26 14.69 13.64
CA VAL A 113 -0.17 13.83 12.45
C VAL A 113 -1.56 13.36 12.01
N LEU A 114 -2.43 12.98 12.95
CA LEU A 114 -3.80 12.56 12.67
C LEU A 114 -4.62 13.73 12.10
N ILE A 115 -4.52 14.92 12.68
CA ILE A 115 -5.18 16.13 12.18
C ILE A 115 -4.73 16.47 10.76
N ARG A 116 -3.42 16.42 10.48
CA ARG A 116 -2.87 16.64 9.14
C ARG A 116 -3.43 15.64 8.12
N PHE A 117 -3.53 14.38 8.52
CA PHE A 117 -4.08 13.32 7.68
C PHE A 117 -5.58 13.53 7.38
N LEU A 118 -6.39 13.83 8.39
CA LEU A 118 -7.81 14.13 8.21
C LEU A 118 -8.04 15.35 7.31
N LYS A 119 -7.20 16.40 7.44
CA LYS A 119 -7.22 17.55 6.54
C LYS A 119 -6.90 17.16 5.11
N SER A 120 -5.88 16.30 4.89
CA SER A 120 -5.50 15.83 3.56
C SER A 120 -6.61 15.03 2.88
N ILE A 121 -7.26 14.10 3.61
CA ILE A 121 -8.41 13.34 3.11
C ILE A 121 -9.57 14.28 2.77
N MET A 122 -9.88 15.23 3.64
CA MET A 122 -10.98 16.16 3.45
C MET A 122 -10.75 17.03 2.22
N ILE A 123 -9.55 17.56 2.03
CA ILE A 123 -9.16 18.34 0.84
C ILE A 123 -9.27 17.47 -0.43
N GLY A 124 -8.79 16.22 -0.39
CA GLY A 124 -8.90 15.28 -1.51
C GLY A 124 -10.35 14.94 -1.87
N TYR A 125 -11.21 14.75 -0.85
CA TYR A 125 -12.63 14.50 -1.05
C TYR A 125 -13.37 15.71 -1.63
N LEU A 126 -13.08 16.91 -1.14
CA LEU A 126 -13.67 18.17 -1.61
C LEU A 126 -13.24 18.50 -3.04
N ARG A 127 -11.97 18.25 -3.37
CA ARG A 127 -11.44 18.42 -4.75
C ARG A 127 -12.14 17.49 -5.74
N LYS A 128 -12.46 16.26 -5.36
CA LYS A 128 -13.20 15.31 -6.20
C LYS A 128 -14.67 15.71 -6.41
N LYS A 129 -15.26 16.45 -5.47
CA LYS A 129 -16.67 16.89 -5.53
C LYS A 129 -16.88 18.28 -6.10
N ASP A 130 -15.83 18.94 -6.59
CA ASP A 130 -15.90 20.31 -7.14
C ASP A 130 -16.50 21.37 -6.16
N LEU A 131 -16.48 21.06 -4.87
CA LEU A 131 -16.97 21.91 -3.80
C LEU A 131 -15.90 22.85 -3.24
N SER A 132 -14.73 22.91 -3.91
CA SER A 132 -13.54 23.62 -3.41
C SER A 132 -13.70 25.13 -3.28
N SER A 133 -14.63 25.74 -4.00
CA SER A 133 -14.81 27.21 -3.98
C SER A 133 -15.62 27.73 -2.78
N GLN A 134 -16.43 26.91 -2.14
CA GLN A 134 -17.33 27.38 -1.07
C GLN A 134 -16.76 27.23 0.36
N ILE A 135 -15.76 26.38 0.56
CA ILE A 135 -15.29 26.03 1.92
C ILE A 135 -14.03 26.81 2.33
N ILE A 136 -13.26 27.35 1.37
CA ILE A 136 -12.11 28.20 1.66
C ILE A 136 -12.50 29.43 2.50
N HIS A 137 -13.72 29.89 2.41
CA HIS A 137 -14.24 31.02 3.20
C HIS A 137 -14.63 30.69 4.64
N ILE A 138 -14.69 29.43 5.04
CA ILE A 138 -15.10 29.04 6.39
C ILE A 138 -13.92 28.90 7.36
N TRP A 139 -12.68 28.86 6.82
CA TRP A 139 -11.47 28.60 7.62
C TRP A 139 -10.50 29.79 7.70
N HIS A 140 -10.92 30.97 7.28
CA HIS A 140 -10.29 32.26 7.58
C HIS A 140 -11.16 32.98 8.64
#